data_1324462828725bbd560aabeebdb6fca2
#
_entry.id   1324462828725bbd560aabeebdb6fca2
#
_cell.length_a   1.000
_cell.length_b   1.000
_cell.length_c   1.000
_cell.angle_alpha   90.00
_cell.angle_beta   90.00
_cell.angle_gamma   90.00
#
_symmetry.space_group_name_H-M   'P 1'
#
loop_
_entity.id
_entity.type
_entity.pdbx_description
1 polymer ?
#
loop_
_entity_poly.entity_id
_entity_poly.type
_entity_poly.pdbx_seq_one_letter_code
_entity_poly.pdbx_strand_id
1 'polypeptide(L)'
;SGGPSPSSGNSSAATAGHGAENSVSAPGAYRSICVELDIFNLAVNTMLEVGRLDELEGADGSSADFNMFAGGEDDKTMEQEDNDTCTHSFRVLRMLVQNWFMDVVKKDNPFADQLLVHFYRWVCSSSSLSHEPAVRSMLHRLMSKVFVRLVGEFERLGCTIVYADFNRLIISTNQRSLEAATGYMDYIVNTVQSNPLFSRITLQATKYWSSLLFMDRVNYGGVMLHHVDHSQVQAPPGGGES
;
A
#
# COMPACT_ATOMS: atom_id res chain seq x y z
N SER A 1 43.16 36.95 -4.52
CA SER A 1 43.16 35.49 -4.47
C SER A 1 42.01 35.03 -3.59
N GLY A 2 40.87 34.81 -4.19
CA GLY A 2 39.69 34.31 -3.55
C GLY A 2 39.23 33.07 -4.32
N GLY A 3 39.33 31.88 -3.72
CA GLY A 3 38.82 30.64 -4.27
C GLY A 3 37.33 30.51 -4.03
N PRO A 4 36.58 29.90 -4.94
CA PRO A 4 35.14 29.67 -4.76
C PRO A 4 34.88 28.41 -3.94
N SER A 5 33.97 28.52 -2.98
CA SER A 5 33.43 27.41 -2.19
C SER A 5 32.51 26.55 -3.04
N PRO A 6 32.46 25.22 -2.86
CA PRO A 6 31.48 24.38 -3.55
C PRO A 6 30.13 24.44 -2.82
N SER A 7 29.13 24.91 -3.53
CA SER A 7 27.72 24.81 -3.12
C SER A 7 27.24 23.38 -3.30
N SER A 8 26.98 22.70 -2.21
CA SER A 8 26.24 21.45 -2.18
C SER A 8 24.75 21.73 -2.30
N GLY A 9 24.22 21.60 -3.50
CA GLY A 9 22.80 21.65 -3.78
C GLY A 9 22.41 20.36 -4.48
N ASN A 10 22.10 19.30 -3.74
CA ASN A 10 21.55 18.08 -4.30
C ASN A 10 20.07 17.96 -3.89
N SER A 11 19.22 18.75 -4.56
CA SER A 11 17.78 18.50 -4.59
C SER A 11 17.51 17.62 -5.80
N SER A 12 17.51 16.30 -5.60
CA SER A 12 17.00 15.38 -6.62
C SER A 12 15.47 15.51 -6.69
N ALA A 13 15.02 16.34 -7.62
CA ALA A 13 13.62 16.35 -8.05
C ALA A 13 13.31 14.99 -8.68
N ALA A 14 12.42 14.23 -8.05
CA ALA A 14 11.85 13.02 -8.61
C ALA A 14 11.11 13.38 -9.90
N THR A 15 11.63 12.93 -11.04
CA THR A 15 10.98 13.10 -12.35
C THR A 15 9.84 12.09 -12.44
N ALA A 16 8.61 12.56 -12.22
CA ALA A 16 7.40 11.77 -12.42
C ALA A 16 7.24 11.46 -13.91
N GLY A 17 7.62 10.24 -14.32
CA GLY A 17 7.33 9.71 -15.64
C GLY A 17 5.83 9.43 -15.77
N HIS A 18 5.19 9.98 -16.80
CA HIS A 18 3.80 9.73 -17.18
C HIS A 18 3.56 8.25 -17.43
N GLY A 19 2.83 7.57 -16.55
CA GLY A 19 2.47 6.16 -16.74
C GLY A 19 1.86 5.44 -15.54
N ALA A 20 1.91 6.02 -14.35
CA ALA A 20 1.23 5.50 -13.17
C ALA A 20 0.99 6.67 -12.20
N GLU A 21 -0.21 7.19 -12.18
CA GLU A 21 -0.60 8.37 -11.37
C GLU A 21 -0.36 8.21 -9.86
N ASN A 22 0.07 7.02 -9.39
CA ASN A 22 0.29 6.71 -7.98
C ASN A 22 1.46 5.76 -7.77
N SER A 23 2.64 6.08 -8.32
CA SER A 23 3.85 5.32 -8.03
C SER A 23 5.01 6.23 -7.63
N VAL A 24 5.76 5.79 -6.63
CA VAL A 24 7.03 6.40 -6.21
C VAL A 24 8.15 5.57 -6.80
N SER A 25 9.15 6.21 -7.38
CA SER A 25 10.30 5.54 -8.00
C SER A 25 11.58 6.32 -7.75
N ALA A 26 12.57 5.68 -7.19
CA ALA A 26 13.90 6.21 -6.94
C ALA A 26 14.95 5.31 -7.62
N PRO A 27 15.26 5.53 -8.91
CA PRO A 27 16.29 4.77 -9.61
C PRO A 27 17.66 4.92 -8.98
N GLY A 28 18.36 3.79 -8.80
CA GLY A 28 19.68 3.81 -8.15
C GLY A 28 20.27 2.43 -7.91
N ALA A 29 21.49 2.42 -7.38
CA ALA A 29 22.19 1.22 -6.94
C ALA A 29 22.23 1.20 -5.41
N TYR A 30 21.56 0.22 -4.82
CA TYR A 30 21.41 0.05 -3.38
C TYR A 30 22.33 -1.09 -2.92
N ARG A 31 23.24 -0.77 -1.98
CA ARG A 31 24.22 -1.72 -1.45
C ARG A 31 23.88 -2.23 -0.05
N SER A 32 22.78 -1.76 0.51
CA SER A 32 22.16 -2.27 1.72
C SER A 32 21.08 -3.28 1.38
N ILE A 33 20.64 -4.04 2.35
CA ILE A 33 19.55 -5.00 2.12
C ILE A 33 18.28 -4.23 1.76
N CYS A 34 17.72 -4.58 0.60
CA CYS A 34 16.42 -4.13 0.16
C CYS A 34 15.39 -5.24 0.35
N VAL A 35 14.19 -4.87 0.76
CA VAL A 35 13.08 -5.79 1.00
C VAL A 35 11.94 -5.43 0.07
N GLU A 36 11.41 -6.43 -0.62
CA GLU A 36 10.21 -6.32 -1.44
C GLU A 36 9.02 -6.80 -0.61
N LEU A 37 8.05 -5.91 -0.43
CA LEU A 37 6.80 -6.18 0.28
C LEU A 37 5.66 -6.19 -0.73
N ASP A 38 4.81 -7.19 -0.67
CA ASP A 38 3.53 -7.20 -1.37
C ASP A 38 2.46 -6.55 -0.48
N ILE A 39 1.60 -5.73 -1.10
CA ILE A 39 0.49 -5.02 -0.46
C ILE A 39 -0.81 -5.69 -0.85
N PHE A 40 -1.53 -6.22 0.14
CA PHE A 40 -2.84 -6.83 -0.07
C PHE A 40 -3.94 -6.03 0.63
N ASN A 41 -5.15 -6.18 0.14
CA ASN A 41 -6.38 -5.62 0.72
C ASN A 41 -6.44 -4.08 0.76
N LEU A 42 -5.63 -3.35 -0.01
CA LEU A 42 -5.64 -1.89 -0.03
C LEU A 42 -7.04 -1.33 -0.38
N ALA A 43 -7.71 -1.88 -1.40
CA ALA A 43 -9.05 -1.45 -1.81
C ALA A 43 -10.10 -1.71 -0.72
N VAL A 44 -10.08 -2.90 -0.12
CA VAL A 44 -10.99 -3.28 0.98
C VAL A 44 -10.77 -2.39 2.20
N ASN A 45 -9.50 -2.18 2.58
CA ASN A 45 -9.13 -1.28 3.67
C ASN A 45 -9.66 0.14 3.40
N THR A 46 -9.44 0.66 2.19
CA THR A 46 -9.92 1.99 1.79
C THR A 46 -11.43 2.12 1.92
N MET A 47 -12.19 1.11 1.47
CA MET A 47 -13.65 1.12 1.58
C MET A 47 -14.14 1.11 3.03
N LEU A 48 -13.45 0.40 3.91
CA LEU A 48 -13.84 0.28 5.32
C LEU A 48 -13.45 1.51 6.13
N GLU A 49 -12.28 2.11 5.85
CA GLU A 49 -11.69 3.20 6.64
C GLU A 49 -11.92 4.60 6.03
N VAL A 50 -12.77 4.72 5.00
CA VAL A 50 -13.11 6.00 4.35
C VAL A 50 -13.52 7.09 5.36
N GLY A 51 -14.34 6.76 6.37
CA GLY A 51 -14.76 7.74 7.37
C GLY A 51 -13.60 8.32 8.20
N ARG A 52 -12.55 7.54 8.44
CA ARG A 52 -11.34 8.01 9.13
C ARG A 52 -10.47 8.88 8.24
N LEU A 53 -10.47 8.59 6.95
CA LEU A 53 -9.77 9.41 5.98
C LEU A 53 -10.36 10.83 5.97
N ASP A 54 -11.69 10.93 6.05
CA ASP A 54 -12.42 12.20 6.14
C ASP A 54 -12.09 12.98 7.41
N GLU A 55 -12.10 12.30 8.55
CA GLU A 55 -11.76 12.92 9.83
C GLU A 55 -10.36 13.53 9.79
N LEU A 56 -9.41 12.85 9.15
CA LEU A 56 -8.04 13.32 9.03
C LEU A 56 -7.92 14.50 8.06
N GLU A 57 -8.66 14.52 6.95
CA GLU A 57 -8.67 15.61 5.99
C GLU A 57 -9.46 16.82 6.50
N GLY A 58 -10.53 16.59 7.25
CA GLY A 58 -11.28 17.67 7.90
C GLY A 58 -10.46 18.43 8.94
N ALA A 59 -9.49 17.77 9.58
CA ALA A 59 -8.56 18.39 10.52
C ALA A 59 -7.51 19.29 9.81
N ASP A 60 -7.15 18.97 8.55
CA ASP A 60 -6.15 19.72 7.76
C ASP A 60 -6.75 20.85 6.91
N GLY A 61 -8.05 21.13 7.00
CA GLY A 61 -8.73 22.25 6.30
C GLY A 61 -8.84 22.09 4.78
N SER A 62 -8.52 20.92 4.22
CA SER A 62 -8.57 20.61 2.78
C SER A 62 -9.88 19.93 2.34
N SER A 63 -10.96 20.06 3.10
CA SER A 63 -12.17 19.23 2.99
C SER A 63 -13.14 19.62 1.87
N ALA A 64 -12.72 20.35 0.83
CA ALA A 64 -13.65 20.75 -0.24
C ALA A 64 -14.18 19.59 -1.10
N ASP A 65 -13.41 18.49 -1.23
CA ASP A 65 -13.77 17.35 -2.08
C ASP A 65 -14.63 16.29 -1.38
N PHE A 66 -14.73 16.32 -0.06
CA PHE A 66 -15.33 15.25 0.73
C PHE A 66 -16.66 15.57 1.39
N ASN A 67 -17.07 16.83 1.47
CA ASN A 67 -18.42 17.26 1.92
C ASN A 67 -19.55 16.64 1.07
N MET A 68 -19.18 16.01 -0.04
CA MET A 68 -20.07 15.26 -0.90
C MET A 68 -20.63 13.97 -0.27
N PHE A 69 -20.02 13.45 0.81
CA PHE A 69 -20.49 12.23 1.51
C PHE A 69 -21.28 12.53 2.78
N ALA A 70 -21.17 13.72 3.33
CA ALA A 70 -21.79 14.12 4.59
C ALA A 70 -23.12 14.89 4.42
N GLY A 71 -23.94 14.54 3.39
CA GLY A 71 -25.35 14.91 3.30
C GLY A 71 -25.70 16.33 3.76
N GLY A 72 -25.21 17.37 3.08
CA GLY A 72 -25.72 18.72 3.18
C GLY A 72 -26.75 18.95 2.06
N GLU A 73 -28.03 19.06 2.43
CA GLU A 73 -29.06 19.55 1.53
C GLU A 73 -28.80 21.02 1.28
N ASP A 74 -28.41 21.40 0.07
CA ASP A 74 -28.87 22.60 -0.64
C ASP A 74 -28.04 22.85 -1.90
N ASP A 75 -28.77 23.07 -2.98
CA ASP A 75 -28.41 23.53 -4.32
C ASP A 75 -28.04 22.48 -5.38
N LYS A 76 -29.06 22.09 -6.18
CA LYS A 76 -28.98 21.07 -7.23
C LYS A 76 -28.76 21.70 -8.60
N THR A 77 -27.58 21.51 -9.17
CA THR A 77 -27.33 21.68 -10.61
C THR A 77 -27.20 20.33 -11.30
N MET A 78 -27.41 20.22 -12.62
CA MET A 78 -27.43 18.95 -13.38
C MET A 78 -26.16 18.07 -13.23
N GLU A 79 -25.01 18.65 -12.94
CA GLU A 79 -23.78 17.92 -12.62
C GLU A 79 -23.84 17.18 -11.26
N GLN A 80 -24.79 17.58 -10.42
CA GLN A 80 -25.05 17.04 -9.09
C GLN A 80 -25.77 15.68 -9.14
N GLU A 81 -26.63 15.43 -10.13
CA GLU A 81 -27.39 14.17 -10.21
C GLU A 81 -26.49 12.96 -10.52
N ASP A 82 -25.53 13.11 -11.43
CA ASP A 82 -24.55 12.03 -11.72
C ASP A 82 -23.64 11.78 -10.52
N ASN A 83 -23.32 12.81 -9.79
CA ASN A 83 -22.49 12.76 -8.60
C ASN A 83 -23.23 12.12 -7.41
N ASP A 84 -24.51 12.45 -7.21
CA ASP A 84 -25.38 11.83 -6.21
C ASP A 84 -25.58 10.32 -6.48
N THR A 85 -25.74 9.94 -7.74
CA THR A 85 -25.87 8.54 -8.15
C THR A 85 -24.58 7.76 -7.87
N CYS A 86 -23.42 8.32 -8.20
CA CYS A 86 -22.12 7.73 -7.90
C CYS A 86 -21.91 7.56 -6.38
N THR A 87 -22.28 8.57 -5.61
CA THR A 87 -22.21 8.55 -4.16
C THR A 87 -23.10 7.47 -3.55
N HIS A 88 -24.33 7.31 -4.09
CA HIS A 88 -25.24 6.27 -3.65
C HIS A 88 -24.69 4.87 -3.97
N SER A 89 -24.23 4.63 -5.19
CA SER A 89 -23.62 3.37 -5.63
C SER A 89 -22.39 3.01 -4.78
N PHE A 90 -21.54 4.00 -4.51
CA PHE A 90 -20.38 3.82 -3.64
C PHE A 90 -20.77 3.45 -2.21
N ARG A 91 -21.82 4.08 -1.65
CA ARG A 91 -22.34 3.77 -0.31
C ARG A 91 -22.86 2.35 -0.22
N VAL A 92 -23.63 1.91 -1.24
CA VAL A 92 -24.13 0.52 -1.33
C VAL A 92 -22.97 -0.46 -1.40
N LEU A 93 -21.96 -0.17 -2.25
CA LEU A 93 -20.78 -1.01 -2.40
C LEU A 93 -19.98 -1.11 -1.09
N ARG A 94 -19.83 0.01 -0.37
CA ARG A 94 -19.21 0.04 0.96
C ARG A 94 -19.95 -0.85 1.96
N MET A 95 -21.28 -0.79 1.98
CA MET A 95 -22.09 -1.64 2.87
C MET A 95 -21.90 -3.13 2.53
N LEU A 96 -21.82 -3.50 1.25
CA LEU A 96 -21.54 -4.88 0.83
C LEU A 96 -20.18 -5.35 1.31
N VAL A 97 -19.13 -4.57 1.07
CA VAL A 97 -17.76 -4.89 1.55
C VAL A 97 -17.73 -5.02 3.07
N GLN A 98 -18.42 -4.14 3.79
CA GLN A 98 -18.52 -4.20 5.25
C GLN A 98 -19.22 -5.48 5.73
N ASN A 99 -20.31 -5.88 5.07
CA ASN A 99 -21.02 -7.12 5.40
C ASN A 99 -20.15 -8.35 5.11
N TRP A 100 -19.49 -8.43 3.96
CA TRP A 100 -18.56 -9.52 3.66
C TRP A 100 -17.42 -9.60 4.66
N PHE A 101 -16.84 -8.46 5.03
CA PHE A 101 -15.80 -8.41 6.05
C PHE A 101 -16.30 -8.93 7.42
N MET A 102 -17.52 -8.54 7.81
CA MET A 102 -18.13 -9.05 9.05
C MET A 102 -18.44 -10.54 8.97
N ASP A 103 -18.80 -11.07 7.81
CA ASP A 103 -19.02 -12.50 7.62
C ASP A 103 -17.72 -13.30 7.70
N VAL A 104 -16.61 -12.77 7.19
CA VAL A 104 -15.28 -13.39 7.39
C VAL A 104 -14.91 -13.39 8.88
N VAL A 105 -14.97 -12.23 9.54
CA VAL A 105 -14.50 -12.10 10.93
C VAL A 105 -15.38 -12.88 11.93
N LYS A 106 -16.71 -12.88 11.73
CA LYS A 106 -17.64 -13.50 12.71
C LYS A 106 -17.99 -14.94 12.40
N LYS A 107 -17.99 -15.31 11.12
CA LYS A 107 -18.52 -16.61 10.68
C LYS A 107 -17.46 -17.48 9.99
N ASP A 108 -16.23 -16.97 9.84
CA ASP A 108 -15.14 -17.62 9.11
C ASP A 108 -15.59 -18.12 7.72
N ASN A 109 -16.33 -17.26 7.00
CA ASN A 109 -16.96 -17.62 5.74
C ASN A 109 -15.95 -17.51 4.57
N PRO A 110 -15.51 -18.63 3.99
CA PRO A 110 -14.50 -18.63 2.93
C PRO A 110 -15.00 -18.01 1.62
N PHE A 111 -16.32 -18.01 1.37
CA PHE A 111 -16.87 -17.34 0.20
C PHE A 111 -16.79 -15.83 0.32
N ALA A 112 -17.08 -15.29 1.51
CA ALA A 112 -16.94 -13.86 1.77
C ALA A 112 -15.48 -13.40 1.65
N ASP A 113 -14.53 -14.22 2.10
CA ASP A 113 -13.10 -13.97 1.94
C ASP A 113 -12.70 -13.90 0.46
N GLN A 114 -13.13 -14.85 -0.36
CA GLN A 114 -12.89 -14.82 -1.82
C GLN A 114 -13.52 -13.60 -2.49
N LEU A 115 -14.71 -13.15 -2.05
CA LEU A 115 -15.32 -11.92 -2.55
C LEU A 115 -14.46 -10.70 -2.25
N LEU A 116 -13.91 -10.60 -1.04
CA LEU A 116 -13.00 -9.52 -0.66
C LEU A 116 -11.69 -9.54 -1.45
N VAL A 117 -11.08 -10.71 -1.62
CA VAL A 117 -9.83 -10.88 -2.40
C VAL A 117 -10.01 -10.42 -3.85
N HIS A 118 -11.18 -10.68 -4.45
CA HIS A 118 -11.44 -10.34 -5.84
C HIS A 118 -12.16 -9.00 -6.05
N PHE A 119 -12.54 -8.33 -4.98
CA PHE A 119 -13.33 -7.11 -4.99
C PHE A 119 -12.80 -6.05 -5.95
N TYR A 120 -11.54 -5.66 -5.81
CA TYR A 120 -10.94 -4.60 -6.64
C TYR A 120 -10.91 -4.99 -8.13
N ARG A 121 -10.63 -6.25 -8.43
CA ARG A 121 -10.63 -6.76 -9.80
C ARG A 121 -12.01 -6.65 -10.44
N TRP A 122 -13.09 -6.92 -9.69
CA TRP A 122 -14.46 -6.81 -10.22
C TRP A 122 -14.86 -5.36 -10.46
N VAL A 123 -14.53 -4.45 -9.57
CA VAL A 123 -14.80 -3.01 -9.77
C VAL A 123 -14.05 -2.47 -10.98
N CYS A 124 -12.85 -2.97 -11.25
CA CYS A 124 -12.01 -2.52 -12.36
C CYS A 124 -12.31 -3.20 -13.70
N SER A 125 -12.93 -4.39 -13.70
CA SER A 125 -13.17 -5.17 -14.91
C SER A 125 -14.39 -4.65 -15.68
N SER A 126 -14.20 -4.21 -16.91
CA SER A 126 -15.28 -3.74 -17.80
C SER A 126 -16.32 -4.83 -18.15
N SER A 127 -15.99 -6.11 -17.94
CA SER A 127 -16.89 -7.25 -18.13
C SER A 127 -17.73 -7.58 -16.89
N SER A 128 -17.46 -6.91 -15.76
CA SER A 128 -18.19 -7.13 -14.52
C SER A 128 -19.49 -6.35 -14.49
N LEU A 129 -20.54 -6.96 -13.93
CA LEU A 129 -21.82 -6.26 -13.65
C LEU A 129 -21.68 -5.12 -12.63
N SER A 130 -20.61 -5.16 -11.82
CA SER A 130 -20.30 -4.12 -10.81
C SER A 130 -19.40 -3.03 -11.36
N HIS A 131 -19.10 -3.03 -12.67
CA HIS A 131 -18.25 -2.04 -13.29
C HIS A 131 -19.01 -0.75 -13.55
N GLU A 132 -18.69 0.27 -12.76
CA GLU A 132 -19.13 1.64 -12.97
C GLU A 132 -17.91 2.55 -12.99
N PRO A 133 -17.61 3.24 -14.11
CA PRO A 133 -16.40 4.04 -14.25
C PRO A 133 -16.25 5.13 -13.19
N ALA A 134 -17.37 5.75 -12.76
CA ALA A 134 -17.37 6.78 -11.75
C ALA A 134 -16.99 6.21 -10.36
N VAL A 135 -17.58 5.09 -9.96
CA VAL A 135 -17.26 4.38 -8.71
C VAL A 135 -15.81 3.90 -8.70
N ARG A 136 -15.33 3.36 -9.83
CA ARG A 136 -13.93 2.96 -9.98
C ARG A 136 -12.98 4.14 -9.80
N SER A 137 -13.24 5.28 -10.47
CA SER A 137 -12.40 6.48 -10.38
C SER A 137 -12.36 7.02 -8.95
N MET A 138 -13.51 7.02 -8.27
CA MET A 138 -13.63 7.41 -6.89
C MET A 138 -12.84 6.49 -5.96
N LEU A 139 -13.03 5.18 -6.06
CA LEU A 139 -12.28 4.22 -5.28
C LEU A 139 -10.77 4.38 -5.51
N HIS A 140 -10.34 4.53 -6.76
CA HIS A 140 -8.93 4.72 -7.11
C HIS A 140 -8.36 5.99 -6.49
N ARG A 141 -9.08 7.11 -6.50
CA ARG A 141 -8.68 8.36 -5.84
C ARG A 141 -8.54 8.21 -4.32
N LEU A 142 -9.49 7.51 -3.68
CA LEU A 142 -9.40 7.21 -2.25
C LEU A 142 -8.24 6.27 -1.91
N MET A 143 -8.02 5.23 -2.73
CA MET A 143 -6.86 4.36 -2.59
C MET A 143 -5.55 5.13 -2.70
N SER A 144 -5.46 6.09 -3.64
CA SER A 144 -4.28 6.95 -3.78
C SER A 144 -3.99 7.76 -2.51
N LYS A 145 -5.03 8.31 -1.89
CA LYS A 145 -4.89 9.06 -0.64
C LYS A 145 -4.39 8.17 0.51
N VAL A 146 -4.97 6.98 0.67
CA VAL A 146 -4.52 6.00 1.68
C VAL A 146 -3.08 5.57 1.40
N PHE A 147 -2.76 5.30 0.14
CA PHE A 147 -1.43 4.85 -0.28
C PHE A 147 -0.34 5.90 -0.02
N VAL A 148 -0.58 7.16 -0.36
CA VAL A 148 0.37 8.26 -0.07
C VAL A 148 0.64 8.36 1.44
N ARG A 149 -0.40 8.22 2.27
CA ARG A 149 -0.23 8.21 3.73
C ARG A 149 0.51 6.97 4.22
N LEU A 150 0.27 5.80 3.60
CA LEU A 150 1.02 4.57 3.89
C LEU A 150 2.51 4.74 3.59
N VAL A 151 2.86 5.25 2.41
CA VAL A 151 4.25 5.55 2.03
C VAL A 151 4.88 6.55 2.99
N GLY A 152 4.17 7.63 3.34
CA GLY A 152 4.63 8.62 4.30
C GLY A 152 4.89 8.04 5.70
N GLU A 153 4.14 7.03 6.15
CA GLU A 153 4.42 6.34 7.42
C GLU A 153 5.73 5.54 7.35
N PHE A 154 6.00 4.85 6.25
CA PHE A 154 7.29 4.17 6.06
C PHE A 154 8.46 5.16 6.07
N GLU A 155 8.33 6.30 5.39
CA GLU A 155 9.35 7.37 5.38
C GLU A 155 9.53 7.98 6.76
N ARG A 156 8.45 8.23 7.51
CA ARG A 156 8.48 8.73 8.88
C ARG A 156 9.23 7.79 9.84
N LEU A 157 9.14 6.49 9.60
CA LEU A 157 9.85 5.46 10.36
C LEU A 157 11.31 5.28 9.90
N GLY A 158 11.79 6.09 8.96
CA GLY A 158 13.18 6.13 8.49
C GLY A 158 13.48 5.16 7.36
N CYS A 159 12.45 4.59 6.70
CA CYS A 159 12.64 3.76 5.52
C CYS A 159 12.98 4.59 4.29
N THR A 160 13.90 4.11 3.46
CA THR A 160 14.17 4.68 2.14
C THR A 160 13.36 3.92 1.09
N ILE A 161 12.37 4.57 0.49
CA ILE A 161 11.54 3.97 -0.55
C ILE A 161 12.32 3.93 -1.86
N VAL A 162 12.47 2.74 -2.42
CA VAL A 162 13.08 2.51 -3.74
C VAL A 162 12.00 2.54 -4.82
N TYR A 163 10.89 1.85 -4.54
CA TYR A 163 9.72 1.81 -5.41
C TYR A 163 8.46 1.55 -4.58
N ALA A 164 7.38 2.16 -4.99
CA ALA A 164 6.07 1.89 -4.41
C ALA A 164 4.96 1.99 -5.45
N ASP A 165 4.06 1.02 -5.50
CA ASP A 165 2.77 1.06 -6.18
C ASP A 165 1.68 0.41 -5.29
N PHE A 166 0.44 0.34 -5.76
CA PHE A 166 -0.67 -0.21 -4.97
C PHE A 166 -0.52 -1.68 -4.58
N ASN A 167 0.36 -2.41 -5.26
CA ASN A 167 0.53 -3.85 -5.05
C ASN A 167 1.85 -4.18 -4.37
N ARG A 168 2.85 -3.29 -4.49
CA ARG A 168 4.22 -3.61 -4.11
C ARG A 168 4.97 -2.39 -3.59
N LEU A 169 5.83 -2.64 -2.61
CA LEU A 169 6.72 -1.67 -2.02
C LEU A 169 8.13 -2.27 -1.96
N ILE A 170 9.14 -1.55 -2.44
CA ILE A 170 10.55 -1.93 -2.31
C ILE A 170 11.23 -0.91 -1.41
N ILE A 171 11.82 -1.38 -0.32
CA ILE A 171 12.42 -0.55 0.73
C ILE A 171 13.89 -0.90 0.88
N SER A 172 14.74 0.10 0.97
CA SER A 172 16.12 -0.05 1.44
C SER A 172 16.15 0.10 2.96
N THR A 173 16.63 -0.94 3.66
CA THR A 173 16.61 -1.00 5.12
C THR A 173 17.82 -0.37 5.78
N ASN A 174 18.85 0.02 5.01
CA ASN A 174 20.17 0.44 5.49
C ASN A 174 20.88 -0.61 6.38
N GLN A 175 20.37 -1.83 6.45
CA GLN A 175 20.99 -2.95 7.17
C GLN A 175 21.93 -3.74 6.25
N ARG A 176 22.93 -4.41 6.86
CA ARG A 176 23.91 -5.23 6.15
C ARG A 176 23.77 -6.73 6.41
N SER A 177 23.05 -7.12 7.46
CA SER A 177 22.74 -8.51 7.76
C SER A 177 21.25 -8.81 7.53
N LEU A 178 20.95 -10.00 7.03
CA LEU A 178 19.56 -10.43 6.78
C LEU A 178 18.75 -10.45 8.07
N GLU A 179 19.33 -10.95 9.14
CA GLU A 179 18.68 -11.03 10.44
C GLU A 179 18.27 -9.65 10.98
N ALA A 180 19.19 -8.66 10.90
CA ALA A 180 18.88 -7.29 11.29
C ALA A 180 17.83 -6.64 10.38
N ALA A 181 17.86 -6.94 9.07
CA ALA A 181 16.89 -6.43 8.12
C ALA A 181 15.49 -7.02 8.37
N THR A 182 15.40 -8.33 8.66
CA THR A 182 14.14 -8.98 8.99
C THR A 182 13.54 -8.42 10.28
N GLY A 183 14.32 -8.36 11.36
CA GLY A 183 13.85 -7.78 12.62
C GLY A 183 13.44 -6.31 12.50
N TYR A 184 14.16 -5.53 11.69
CA TYR A 184 13.78 -4.15 11.39
C TYR A 184 12.45 -4.08 10.62
N MET A 185 12.26 -4.93 9.61
CA MET A 185 11.03 -4.95 8.82
C MET A 185 9.83 -5.42 9.63
N ASP A 186 9.99 -6.41 10.49
CA ASP A 186 8.93 -6.88 11.40
C ASP A 186 8.47 -5.74 12.33
N TYR A 187 9.43 -4.98 12.89
CA TYR A 187 9.10 -3.81 13.69
C TYR A 187 8.34 -2.75 12.89
N ILE A 188 8.80 -2.40 11.68
CA ILE A 188 8.18 -1.40 10.83
C ILE A 188 6.76 -1.82 10.44
N VAL A 189 6.59 -3.05 9.94
CA VAL A 189 5.28 -3.58 9.51
C VAL A 189 4.29 -3.57 10.67
N ASN A 190 4.69 -4.06 11.84
CA ASN A 190 3.84 -4.06 13.03
C ASN A 190 3.47 -2.63 13.47
N THR A 191 4.41 -1.68 13.38
CA THR A 191 4.16 -0.28 13.72
C THR A 191 3.17 0.37 12.76
N VAL A 192 3.34 0.16 11.45
CA VAL A 192 2.41 0.66 10.42
C VAL A 192 1.02 0.06 10.60
N GLN A 193 0.91 -1.25 10.80
CA GLN A 193 -0.37 -1.94 11.01
C GLN A 193 -1.05 -1.58 12.33
N SER A 194 -0.33 -1.06 13.31
CA SER A 194 -0.90 -0.52 14.55
C SER A 194 -1.70 0.76 14.32
N ASN A 195 -1.46 1.46 13.22
CA ASN A 195 -2.27 2.62 12.84
C ASN A 195 -3.65 2.13 12.34
N PRO A 196 -4.76 2.61 12.95
CA PRO A 196 -6.10 2.18 12.57
C PRO A 196 -6.43 2.37 11.08
N LEU A 197 -5.81 3.37 10.42
CA LEU A 197 -6.02 3.61 8.97
C LEU A 197 -5.50 2.47 8.11
N PHE A 198 -4.49 1.71 8.56
CA PHE A 198 -3.84 0.64 7.80
C PHE A 198 -4.07 -0.76 8.39
N SER A 199 -4.90 -0.85 9.43
CA SER A 199 -5.08 -2.09 10.22
C SER A 199 -5.55 -3.31 9.41
N ARG A 200 -6.11 -3.08 8.22
CA ARG A 200 -6.62 -4.14 7.34
C ARG A 200 -5.77 -4.36 6.10
N ILE A 201 -4.73 -3.54 5.91
CA ILE A 201 -3.73 -3.76 4.87
C ILE A 201 -2.81 -4.88 5.32
N THR A 202 -2.64 -5.89 4.47
CA THR A 202 -1.65 -6.95 4.71
C THR A 202 -0.38 -6.61 3.96
N LEU A 203 0.72 -6.56 4.68
CA LEU A 203 2.07 -6.31 4.17
C LEU A 203 2.89 -7.59 4.33
N GLN A 204 3.33 -8.16 3.23
CA GLN A 204 4.07 -9.42 3.25
C GLN A 204 5.43 -9.26 2.60
N ALA A 205 6.50 -9.52 3.34
CA ALA A 205 7.85 -9.57 2.78
C ALA A 205 8.00 -10.81 1.88
N THR A 206 8.33 -10.59 0.62
CA THR A 206 8.42 -11.66 -0.39
C THR A 206 9.83 -11.91 -0.85
N LYS A 207 10.67 -10.87 -0.93
CA LYS A 207 12.06 -11.02 -1.37
C LYS A 207 12.99 -10.11 -0.57
N TYR A 208 14.19 -10.63 -0.35
CA TYR A 208 15.30 -9.91 0.25
C TYR A 208 16.47 -9.85 -0.75
N TRP A 209 16.98 -8.65 -0.98
CA TRP A 209 18.08 -8.38 -1.89
C TRP A 209 19.29 -7.90 -1.09
N SER A 210 20.43 -8.56 -1.17
CA SER A 210 21.68 -8.07 -0.53
C SER A 210 22.22 -6.82 -1.21
N SER A 211 21.95 -6.69 -2.51
CA SER A 211 22.20 -5.51 -3.31
C SER A 211 21.18 -5.45 -4.44
N LEU A 212 20.71 -4.25 -4.76
CA LEU A 212 19.68 -4.04 -5.77
C LEU A 212 20.11 -2.90 -6.71
N LEU A 213 20.05 -3.17 -8.01
CA LEU A 213 20.05 -2.15 -9.04
C LEU A 213 18.61 -1.95 -9.51
N PHE A 214 18.07 -0.77 -9.26
CA PHE A 214 16.71 -0.43 -9.63
C PHE A 214 16.73 0.70 -10.67
N MET A 215 16.12 0.48 -11.83
CA MET A 215 15.97 1.46 -12.88
C MET A 215 14.51 1.91 -13.00
N ASP A 216 13.60 0.96 -13.11
CA ASP A 216 12.16 1.20 -13.17
C ASP A 216 11.37 -0.04 -12.71
N ARG A 217 10.04 0.03 -12.76
CA ARG A 217 9.11 -1.04 -12.33
C ARG A 217 9.40 -2.41 -12.94
N VAL A 218 9.92 -2.46 -14.14
CA VAL A 218 10.16 -3.69 -14.93
C VAL A 218 11.64 -4.06 -14.93
N ASN A 219 12.50 -3.04 -14.99
CA ASN A 219 13.95 -3.19 -15.13
C ASN A 219 14.63 -2.99 -13.77
N TYR A 220 14.72 -4.05 -13.00
CA TYR A 220 15.49 -4.11 -11.76
C TYR A 220 15.99 -5.51 -11.50
N GLY A 221 17.05 -5.63 -10.73
CA GLY A 221 17.63 -6.91 -10.37
C GLY A 221 18.78 -6.76 -9.40
N GLY A 222 19.20 -7.86 -8.84
CA GLY A 222 20.24 -7.85 -7.82
C GLY A 222 20.59 -9.25 -7.31
N VAL A 223 21.30 -9.30 -6.21
CA VAL A 223 21.64 -10.53 -5.51
C VAL A 223 20.58 -10.81 -4.47
N MET A 224 19.75 -11.82 -4.73
CA MET A 224 18.67 -12.24 -3.84
C MET A 224 19.23 -13.07 -2.67
N LEU A 225 18.73 -12.81 -1.47
CA LEU A 225 18.99 -13.62 -0.28
C LEU A 225 17.86 -14.61 -0.10
N HIS A 226 18.21 -15.88 0.04
CA HIS A 226 17.25 -16.91 0.40
C HIS A 226 17.16 -16.97 1.92
N HIS A 227 15.96 -16.84 2.45
CA HIS A 227 15.70 -17.13 3.86
C HIS A 227 15.84 -18.66 4.04
N VAL A 228 16.87 -19.09 4.72
CA VAL A 228 16.98 -20.50 5.14
C VAL A 228 16.08 -20.61 6.37
N ASP A 229 14.91 -21.21 6.19
CA ASP A 229 14.06 -21.60 7.31
C ASP A 229 14.82 -22.58 8.20
N HIS A 230 15.29 -22.13 9.34
CA HIS A 230 15.95 -22.96 10.34
C HIS A 230 15.01 -23.98 11.01
N SER A 231 13.75 -24.08 10.60
CA SER A 231 12.78 -25.06 11.09
C SER A 231 12.98 -26.50 10.57
N GLN A 232 13.97 -26.75 9.68
CA GLN A 232 14.30 -28.09 9.19
C GLN A 232 15.73 -28.54 9.56
N VAL A 233 16.27 -28.16 10.69
CA VAL A 233 17.42 -28.88 11.26
C VAL A 233 16.87 -30.16 11.90
N GLN A 234 16.71 -31.20 11.07
CA GLN A 234 16.53 -32.56 11.55
C GLN A 234 17.71 -32.90 12.47
N ALA A 235 17.40 -33.31 13.71
CA ALA A 235 18.36 -33.88 14.61
C ALA A 235 19.10 -35.04 13.91
N PRO A 236 20.43 -35.20 14.11
CA PRO A 236 21.15 -36.29 13.52
C PRO A 236 20.58 -37.62 14.06
N PRO A 237 20.52 -38.68 13.22
CA PRO A 237 20.03 -39.98 13.68
C PRO A 237 20.93 -40.48 14.80
N GLY A 238 20.33 -40.69 15.96
CA GLY A 238 21.00 -41.23 17.12
C GLY A 238 21.67 -42.56 16.77
N GLY A 239 23.00 -42.58 16.91
CA GLY A 239 23.80 -43.81 16.84
C GLY A 239 23.33 -44.74 17.94
N GLY A 240 22.76 -45.89 17.54
CA GLY A 240 22.56 -46.99 18.44
C GLY A 240 23.92 -47.61 18.75
N GLU A 241 24.25 -47.63 20.00
CA GLU A 241 25.28 -48.52 20.53
C GLU A 241 24.61 -49.78 21.07
N SER A 242 25.09 -50.90 20.55
CA SER A 242 24.86 -52.25 21.02
C SER A 242 25.67 -52.56 22.29
#